data_362302ae305d4e86a06439be3b15a036
#
_entry.id   362302ae305d4e86a06439be3b15a036
#
_cell.length_a   1.000
_cell.length_b   1.000
_cell.length_c   1.000
_cell.angle_alpha   90.00
_cell.angle_beta   90.00
_cell.angle_gamma   90.00
#
_symmetry.space_group_name_H-M   'P 1'
#
loop_
_entity.id
_entity.type
_entity.pdbx_description
1 polymer ?
#
loop_
_entity_poly.entity_id
_entity_poly.type
_entity_poly.pdbx_seq_one_letter_code
_entity_poly.pdbx_strand_id
1 'polypeptide(L)'
;MYKRQLEDCEKMVKAASENGKFLMIGQNQRLAKAHVKAKQLIADGAIGTVRTFKTTFGHCGPETWSIDPGKSSWFFDKKRAAMGAMADLGIHKTDLIQYLLDTTVAETRAFVGTLDKKDAVGNFIGVDDNAICIYTMNNGIVGTMTASWSYYGEEDNSTVLYGTEGIMKIYSNPQFAIEIITKDAEKVLYDIDKIQTNDNQTKSGIIDAFVESIVKNEEPVISGKSVLSAMRAVFASIEASECGHTVKIRQ
;
A
#
# COMPACT_ATOMS: atom_id res chain seq x y z
N MET A 1 3.58 21.51 4.59
CA MET A 1 4.02 20.40 5.48
C MET A 1 4.43 19.16 4.66
N TYR A 2 3.58 18.64 3.77
CA TYR A 2 3.83 17.41 3.01
C TYR A 2 5.08 17.42 2.12
N LYS A 3 5.37 18.51 1.40
CA LYS A 3 6.59 18.62 0.57
C LYS A 3 7.88 18.39 1.38
N ARG A 4 7.93 18.88 2.62
CA ARG A 4 9.07 18.70 3.51
C ARG A 4 9.28 17.22 3.90
N GLN A 5 8.19 16.47 4.09
CA GLN A 5 8.28 15.05 4.42
C GLN A 5 8.80 14.19 3.26
N LEU A 6 8.43 14.51 2.02
CA LEU A 6 9.02 13.84 0.85
C LEU A 6 10.51 14.16 0.72
N GLU A 7 10.89 15.42 0.89
CA GLU A 7 12.30 15.83 0.91
C GLU A 7 13.09 15.09 2.01
N ASP A 8 12.48 14.85 3.16
CA ASP A 8 13.13 14.10 4.25
C ASP A 8 13.30 12.62 3.89
N CYS A 9 12.35 12.00 3.20
CA CYS A 9 12.51 10.65 2.65
C CYS A 9 13.67 10.58 1.63
N GLU A 10 13.77 11.56 0.74
CA GLU A 10 14.85 11.65 -0.24
C GLU A 10 16.21 11.86 0.44
N LYS A 11 16.29 12.69 1.50
CA LYS A 11 17.49 12.87 2.30
C LYS A 11 17.93 11.59 3.01
N MET A 12 16.98 10.80 3.56
CA MET A 12 17.30 9.53 4.19
C MET A 12 17.90 8.53 3.19
N VAL A 13 17.28 8.40 2.01
CA VAL A 13 17.81 7.54 0.94
C VAL A 13 19.19 7.98 0.51
N LYS A 14 19.39 9.29 0.30
CA LYS A 14 20.68 9.87 -0.06
C LYS A 14 21.73 9.61 1.00
N ALA A 15 21.43 9.89 2.27
CA ALA A 15 22.36 9.69 3.38
C ALA A 15 22.80 8.22 3.50
N ALA A 16 21.86 7.27 3.35
CA ALA A 16 22.20 5.85 3.36
C ALA A 16 23.17 5.49 2.21
N SER A 17 22.84 5.95 0.99
CA SER A 17 23.67 5.71 -0.20
C SER A 17 25.07 6.32 -0.07
N GLU A 18 25.19 7.59 0.34
CA GLU A 18 26.47 8.30 0.49
C GLU A 18 27.37 7.68 1.54
N ASN A 19 26.80 7.01 2.55
CA ASN A 19 27.55 6.33 3.60
C ASN A 19 27.72 4.81 3.37
N GLY A 20 27.31 4.28 2.22
CA GLY A 20 27.39 2.85 1.91
C GLY A 20 26.63 1.98 2.91
N LYS A 21 25.46 2.46 3.38
CA LYS A 21 24.61 1.76 4.35
C LYS A 21 23.28 1.38 3.72
N PHE A 22 22.73 0.26 4.17
CA PHE A 22 21.40 -0.17 3.77
C PHE A 22 20.32 0.62 4.54
N LEU A 23 19.31 1.05 3.81
CA LEU A 23 18.06 1.58 4.35
C LEU A 23 16.93 0.67 3.86
N MET A 24 16.29 -0.04 4.77
CA MET A 24 15.13 -0.87 4.49
C MET A 24 13.88 -0.26 5.10
N ILE A 25 12.77 -0.33 4.37
CA ILE A 25 11.47 0.21 4.77
C ILE A 25 10.52 -0.96 5.09
N GLY A 26 9.64 -0.80 6.07
CA GLY A 26 8.75 -1.86 6.56
C GLY A 26 7.55 -2.19 5.65
N GLN A 27 7.70 -2.22 4.33
CA GLN A 27 6.63 -2.59 3.39
C GLN A 27 6.42 -4.11 3.35
N ASN A 28 5.95 -4.65 4.47
CA ASN A 28 5.81 -6.09 4.74
C ASN A 28 4.92 -6.84 3.74
N GLN A 29 3.97 -6.17 3.08
CA GLN A 29 3.10 -6.80 2.09
C GLN A 29 3.87 -7.37 0.90
N ARG A 30 5.05 -6.81 0.54
CA ARG A 30 5.91 -7.41 -0.49
C ARG A 30 6.45 -8.80 -0.10
N LEU A 31 6.55 -9.10 1.19
CA LEU A 31 7.05 -10.37 1.71
C LEU A 31 5.95 -11.40 1.98
N ALA A 32 4.67 -11.02 1.90
CA ALA A 32 3.56 -11.95 2.04
C ALA A 32 3.62 -13.01 0.93
N LYS A 33 3.58 -14.29 1.30
CA LYS A 33 3.78 -15.41 0.36
C LYS A 33 2.83 -15.36 -0.83
N ALA A 34 1.56 -14.96 -0.61
CA ALA A 34 0.60 -14.82 -1.69
C ALA A 34 0.98 -13.67 -2.65
N HIS A 35 1.50 -12.55 -2.16
CA HIS A 35 1.93 -11.45 -3.03
C HIS A 35 3.18 -11.84 -3.85
N VAL A 36 4.13 -12.55 -3.25
CA VAL A 36 5.30 -13.10 -3.96
C VAL A 36 4.84 -14.08 -5.05
N LYS A 37 3.92 -15.01 -4.71
CA LYS A 37 3.34 -15.95 -5.67
C LYS A 37 2.56 -15.26 -6.76
N ALA A 38 1.75 -14.24 -6.42
CA ALA A 38 0.99 -13.46 -7.39
C ALA A 38 1.90 -12.75 -8.40
N LYS A 39 3.00 -12.12 -7.94
CA LYS A 39 3.99 -11.49 -8.83
C LYS A 39 4.57 -12.50 -9.82
N GLN A 40 4.92 -13.71 -9.35
CA GLN A 40 5.39 -14.78 -10.23
C GLN A 40 4.33 -15.17 -11.26
N LEU A 41 3.10 -15.41 -10.84
CA LEU A 41 1.99 -15.79 -11.72
C LEU A 41 1.68 -14.72 -12.78
N ILE A 42 1.80 -13.43 -12.41
CA ILE A 42 1.67 -12.31 -13.35
C ILE A 42 2.79 -12.38 -14.40
N ALA A 43 4.04 -12.57 -13.96
CA ALA A 43 5.20 -12.69 -14.85
C ALA A 43 5.09 -13.90 -15.79
N ASP A 44 4.52 -15.01 -15.31
CA ASP A 44 4.25 -16.24 -16.09
C ASP A 44 3.05 -16.10 -17.03
N GLY A 45 2.34 -14.94 -17.02
CA GLY A 45 1.22 -14.68 -17.91
C GLY A 45 -0.12 -15.34 -17.51
N ALA A 46 -0.29 -15.76 -16.26
CA ALA A 46 -1.47 -16.51 -15.79
C ALA A 46 -2.82 -15.81 -16.04
N ILE A 47 -2.83 -14.49 -16.20
CA ILE A 47 -4.01 -13.70 -16.58
C ILE A 47 -3.77 -12.85 -17.84
N GLY A 48 -2.71 -13.15 -18.60
CA GLY A 48 -2.30 -12.36 -19.75
C GLY A 48 -1.78 -10.96 -19.35
N THR A 49 -2.00 -9.98 -20.21
CA THR A 49 -1.60 -8.59 -19.95
C THR A 49 -2.60 -7.90 -19.02
N VAL A 50 -2.15 -7.43 -17.86
CA VAL A 50 -3.00 -6.66 -16.94
C VAL A 50 -3.40 -5.33 -17.58
N ARG A 51 -4.68 -4.98 -17.48
CA ARG A 51 -5.28 -3.75 -18.04
C ARG A 51 -5.75 -2.78 -16.97
N THR A 52 -6.30 -3.30 -15.88
CA THR A 52 -6.78 -2.48 -14.77
C THR A 52 -6.68 -3.24 -13.45
N PHE A 53 -6.77 -2.51 -12.34
CA PHE A 53 -6.72 -3.09 -11.00
C PHE A 53 -7.64 -2.36 -10.02
N LYS A 54 -7.96 -3.07 -8.94
CA LYS A 54 -8.50 -2.50 -7.70
C LYS A 54 -7.64 -2.99 -6.56
N THR A 55 -7.22 -2.11 -5.68
CA THR A 55 -6.49 -2.49 -4.46
C THR A 55 -7.03 -1.71 -3.28
N THR A 56 -7.27 -2.39 -2.19
CA THR A 56 -7.95 -1.84 -1.02
C THR A 56 -7.23 -2.24 0.25
N PHE A 57 -7.14 -1.31 1.19
CA PHE A 57 -6.84 -1.63 2.57
C PHE A 57 -7.71 -0.77 3.48
N GLY A 58 -8.64 -1.41 4.17
CA GLY A 58 -9.54 -0.73 5.09
C GLY A 58 -9.88 -1.58 6.30
N HIS A 59 -9.98 -0.93 7.45
CA HIS A 59 -10.39 -1.50 8.74
C HIS A 59 -11.04 -0.43 9.61
N CYS A 60 -11.43 -0.78 10.83
CA CYS A 60 -12.17 0.12 11.73
C CYS A 60 -11.33 1.24 12.39
N GLY A 61 -10.01 1.33 12.09
CA GLY A 61 -9.17 2.45 12.52
C GLY A 61 -8.28 2.16 13.73
N PRO A 62 -7.24 3.01 13.94
CA PRO A 62 -6.20 2.81 14.94
C PRO A 62 -6.68 2.95 16.39
N GLU A 63 -7.83 3.54 16.62
CA GLU A 63 -8.42 3.66 17.97
C GLU A 63 -8.81 2.31 18.57
N THR A 64 -8.83 1.23 17.79
CA THR A 64 -9.17 -0.12 18.25
C THR A 64 -7.95 -0.97 18.58
N TRP A 65 -6.80 -0.71 17.97
CA TRP A 65 -5.63 -1.58 18.07
C TRP A 65 -4.33 -0.86 18.47
N SER A 66 -4.29 0.47 18.45
CA SER A 66 -3.06 1.20 18.80
C SER A 66 -2.72 1.07 20.28
N ILE A 67 -1.46 1.38 20.63
CA ILE A 67 -0.95 1.31 22.00
C ILE A 67 -1.67 2.30 22.94
N ASP A 68 -2.24 3.37 22.39
CA ASP A 68 -3.11 4.36 23.05
C ASP A 68 -4.51 4.31 22.41
N PRO A 69 -5.32 3.30 22.73
CA PRO A 69 -6.60 3.10 22.07
C PRO A 69 -7.61 4.21 22.41
N GLY A 70 -8.62 4.35 21.55
CA GLY A 70 -9.67 5.34 21.70
C GLY A 70 -9.45 6.65 20.97
N LYS A 71 -10.36 7.60 21.19
CA LYS A 71 -10.43 8.86 20.43
C LYS A 71 -9.30 9.84 20.71
N SER A 72 -8.43 9.54 21.67
CA SER A 72 -7.22 10.32 22.01
C SER A 72 -5.96 9.76 21.38
N SER A 73 -6.07 8.74 20.53
CA SER A 73 -4.94 8.13 19.85
C SER A 73 -4.08 9.18 19.13
N TRP A 74 -2.77 9.02 19.22
CA TRP A 74 -1.81 9.92 18.56
C TRP A 74 -1.97 9.92 17.02
N PHE A 75 -2.52 8.86 16.45
CA PHE A 75 -2.85 8.76 15.02
C PHE A 75 -3.80 9.86 14.57
N PHE A 76 -4.67 10.37 15.46
CA PHE A 76 -5.65 11.42 15.16
C PHE A 76 -5.07 12.83 15.27
N ASP A 77 -3.90 12.97 15.88
CA ASP A 77 -3.23 14.27 16.04
C ASP A 77 -2.34 14.59 14.82
N LYS A 78 -2.78 15.55 14.02
CA LYS A 78 -2.03 16.00 12.82
C LYS A 78 -0.61 16.46 13.09
N LYS A 79 -0.31 16.96 14.30
CA LYS A 79 1.04 17.40 14.65
C LYS A 79 1.98 16.21 14.86
N ARG A 80 1.45 15.08 15.34
CA ARG A 80 2.20 13.87 15.65
C ARG A 80 2.22 12.90 14.46
N ALA A 81 1.06 12.59 13.90
CA ALA A 81 0.89 11.62 12.81
C ALA A 81 1.17 12.22 11.42
N ALA A 82 0.94 13.53 11.26
CA ALA A 82 1.03 14.28 10.01
C ALA A 82 -0.02 13.91 8.94
N MET A 83 -0.25 12.63 8.70
CA MET A 83 -1.19 12.03 7.75
C MET A 83 -1.95 10.89 8.44
N GLY A 84 -3.07 10.47 7.87
CA GLY A 84 -3.92 9.43 8.40
C GLY A 84 -3.91 8.13 7.60
N ALA A 85 -5.08 7.65 7.18
CA ALA A 85 -5.27 6.39 6.49
C ALA A 85 -4.43 6.26 5.20
N MET A 86 -4.20 7.37 4.50
CA MET A 86 -3.37 7.36 3.28
C MET A 86 -1.91 6.97 3.59
N ALA A 87 -1.35 7.47 4.68
CA ALA A 87 0.03 7.15 5.08
C ALA A 87 0.14 5.83 5.84
N ASP A 88 -0.90 5.43 6.58
CA ASP A 88 -0.93 4.18 7.33
C ASP A 88 -1.21 2.98 6.42
N LEU A 89 -2.25 3.04 5.62
CA LEU A 89 -2.75 1.94 4.79
C LEU A 89 -2.47 2.14 3.29
N GLY A 90 -2.71 3.36 2.79
CA GLY A 90 -2.60 3.68 1.37
C GLY A 90 -1.18 3.49 0.83
N ILE A 91 -0.15 3.79 1.63
CA ILE A 91 1.24 3.56 1.25
C ILE A 91 1.52 2.08 0.97
N HIS A 92 0.97 1.16 1.76
CA HIS A 92 1.16 -0.27 1.57
C HIS A 92 0.57 -0.75 0.24
N LYS A 93 -0.62 -0.28 -0.11
CA LYS A 93 -1.27 -0.66 -1.38
C LYS A 93 -0.66 0.02 -2.60
N THR A 94 -0.23 1.27 -2.45
CA THR A 94 0.51 1.98 -3.51
C THR A 94 1.85 1.30 -3.80
N ASP A 95 2.56 0.90 -2.77
CA ASP A 95 3.81 0.15 -2.90
C ASP A 95 3.60 -1.24 -3.50
N LEU A 96 2.60 -1.97 -2.99
CA LEU A 96 2.26 -3.31 -3.45
C LEU A 96 1.88 -3.34 -4.93
N ILE A 97 1.03 -2.43 -5.40
CA ILE A 97 0.61 -2.44 -6.81
C ILE A 97 1.78 -2.14 -7.75
N GLN A 98 2.69 -1.24 -7.35
CA GLN A 98 3.92 -0.99 -8.10
C GLN A 98 4.81 -2.23 -8.15
N TYR A 99 4.94 -2.94 -7.02
CA TYR A 99 5.70 -4.18 -6.92
C TYR A 99 5.11 -5.30 -7.79
N LEU A 100 3.79 -5.51 -7.74
CA LEU A 100 3.11 -6.56 -8.51
C LEU A 100 3.18 -6.33 -10.01
N LEU A 101 3.00 -5.08 -10.45
CA LEU A 101 2.94 -4.72 -11.87
C LEU A 101 4.30 -4.32 -12.46
N ASP A 102 5.37 -4.33 -11.66
CA ASP A 102 6.72 -3.96 -12.05
C ASP A 102 6.79 -2.59 -12.75
N THR A 103 6.03 -1.62 -12.25
CA THR A 103 5.92 -0.27 -12.79
C THR A 103 5.57 0.72 -11.69
N THR A 104 5.73 2.01 -11.94
CA THR A 104 5.41 3.06 -10.98
C THR A 104 4.22 3.90 -11.42
N VAL A 105 3.57 4.59 -10.47
CA VAL A 105 2.49 5.53 -10.76
C VAL A 105 3.05 6.75 -11.50
N ALA A 106 2.45 7.07 -12.64
CA ALA A 106 2.80 8.24 -13.46
C ALA A 106 1.99 9.47 -13.07
N GLU A 107 0.69 9.27 -12.80
CA GLU A 107 -0.20 10.35 -12.39
C GLU A 107 -1.34 9.82 -11.52
N THR A 108 -1.92 10.71 -10.72
CA THR A 108 -3.01 10.39 -9.81
C THR A 108 -4.08 11.47 -9.79
N ARG A 109 -5.33 11.04 -9.60
CA ARG A 109 -6.45 11.86 -9.15
C ARG A 109 -7.01 11.24 -7.88
N ALA A 110 -7.26 12.04 -6.84
CA ALA A 110 -7.61 11.49 -5.54
C ALA A 110 -8.61 12.35 -4.77
N PHE A 111 -9.31 11.69 -3.86
CA PHE A 111 -9.91 12.25 -2.66
C PHE A 111 -9.11 11.71 -1.46
N VAL A 112 -8.62 12.59 -0.61
CA VAL A 112 -7.96 12.27 0.66
C VAL A 112 -8.54 13.21 1.71
N GLY A 113 -9.25 12.68 2.70
CA GLY A 113 -9.93 13.53 3.67
C GLY A 113 -10.57 12.74 4.81
N THR A 114 -11.24 13.46 5.69
CA THR A 114 -11.94 12.91 6.85
C THR A 114 -13.43 12.87 6.57
N LEU A 115 -14.01 11.68 6.57
CA LEU A 115 -15.43 11.47 6.30
C LEU A 115 -16.22 11.11 7.57
N ASP A 116 -15.57 10.45 8.56
CA ASP A 116 -16.29 9.83 9.68
C ASP A 116 -15.61 10.04 11.03
N LYS A 117 -14.30 9.83 11.15
CA LYS A 117 -13.60 9.79 12.44
C LYS A 117 -13.64 11.12 13.18
N LYS A 118 -13.93 11.02 14.49
CA LYS A 118 -14.03 12.18 15.39
C LYS A 118 -13.11 12.01 16.59
N ASP A 119 -12.54 13.13 17.01
CA ASP A 119 -11.75 13.25 18.24
C ASP A 119 -12.60 13.11 19.52
N ALA A 120 -11.96 13.23 20.68
CA ALA A 120 -12.60 13.09 21.97
C ALA A 120 -13.66 14.19 22.27
N VAL A 121 -13.59 15.33 21.59
CA VAL A 121 -14.54 16.45 21.74
C VAL A 121 -15.61 16.48 20.66
N GLY A 122 -15.59 15.51 19.73
CA GLY A 122 -16.62 15.32 18.70
C GLY A 122 -16.37 16.04 17.38
N ASN A 123 -15.24 16.71 17.20
CA ASN A 123 -14.82 17.28 15.93
C ASN A 123 -14.22 16.21 15.00
N PHE A 124 -14.27 16.42 13.70
CA PHE A 124 -13.50 15.59 12.77
C PHE A 124 -12.01 15.63 13.13
N ILE A 125 -11.35 14.46 13.03
CA ILE A 125 -9.90 14.35 13.28
C ILE A 125 -9.10 15.22 12.30
N GLY A 126 -7.90 15.61 12.71
CA GLY A 126 -7.08 16.53 11.92
C GLY A 126 -6.33 15.89 10.74
N VAL A 127 -6.47 14.58 10.54
CA VAL A 127 -5.86 13.79 9.47
C VAL A 127 -6.93 13.08 8.65
N ASP A 128 -6.58 12.54 7.50
CA ASP A 128 -7.49 11.75 6.67
C ASP A 128 -7.85 10.41 7.31
N ASP A 129 -9.11 10.00 7.20
CA ASP A 129 -9.58 8.66 7.54
C ASP A 129 -9.96 7.86 6.30
N ASN A 130 -10.01 8.50 5.13
CA ASN A 130 -10.32 7.89 3.85
C ASN A 130 -9.45 8.49 2.73
N ALA A 131 -8.99 7.61 1.83
CA ALA A 131 -8.35 7.95 0.59
C ALA A 131 -8.91 7.10 -0.55
N ILE A 132 -9.28 7.73 -1.66
CA ILE A 132 -9.73 7.09 -2.89
C ILE A 132 -8.92 7.68 -4.02
N CYS A 133 -8.06 6.88 -4.65
CA CYS A 133 -7.15 7.30 -5.68
C CYS A 133 -7.43 6.57 -7.00
N ILE A 134 -7.34 7.29 -8.10
CA ILE A 134 -7.25 6.73 -9.44
C ILE A 134 -5.80 6.91 -9.87
N TYR A 135 -5.11 5.80 -10.16
CA TYR A 135 -3.73 5.77 -10.61
C TYR A 135 -3.65 5.44 -12.09
N THR A 136 -2.83 6.21 -12.84
CA THR A 136 -2.33 5.82 -14.15
C THR A 136 -0.87 5.42 -13.97
N MET A 137 -0.53 4.19 -14.33
CA MET A 137 0.83 3.67 -14.24
C MET A 137 1.66 4.08 -15.45
N ASN A 138 2.99 4.07 -15.35
CA ASN A 138 3.89 4.43 -16.47
C ASN A 138 3.73 3.54 -17.71
N ASN A 139 3.26 2.31 -17.54
CA ASN A 139 2.96 1.39 -18.65
C ASN A 139 1.51 1.49 -19.17
N GLY A 140 0.75 2.50 -18.74
CA GLY A 140 -0.62 2.77 -19.19
C GLY A 140 -1.73 1.98 -18.47
N ILE A 141 -1.40 1.12 -17.51
CA ILE A 141 -2.41 0.44 -16.68
C ILE A 141 -3.09 1.51 -15.80
N VAL A 142 -4.42 1.45 -15.69
CA VAL A 142 -5.21 2.35 -14.83
C VAL A 142 -5.95 1.54 -13.78
N GLY A 143 -6.01 2.05 -12.55
CA GLY A 143 -6.76 1.37 -11.49
C GLY A 143 -7.05 2.26 -10.29
N THR A 144 -7.71 1.66 -9.30
CA THR A 144 -8.08 2.36 -8.07
C THR A 144 -7.33 1.81 -6.86
N MET A 145 -6.92 2.71 -5.97
CA MET A 145 -6.42 2.40 -4.64
C MET A 145 -7.34 3.07 -3.61
N THR A 146 -7.80 2.30 -2.63
CA THR A 146 -8.59 2.79 -1.51
C THR A 146 -7.91 2.47 -0.18
N ALA A 147 -7.88 3.44 0.73
CA ALA A 147 -7.43 3.26 2.10
C ALA A 147 -8.47 3.86 3.05
N SER A 148 -8.87 3.13 4.10
CA SER A 148 -9.94 3.60 4.97
C SER A 148 -9.79 3.11 6.41
N TRP A 149 -10.04 4.00 7.36
CA TRP A 149 -10.23 3.70 8.78
C TRP A 149 -11.71 3.58 9.17
N SER A 150 -12.62 3.66 8.19
CA SER A 150 -14.06 3.61 8.42
C SER A 150 -14.74 2.35 7.85
N TYR A 151 -13.97 1.28 7.58
CA TYR A 151 -14.53 -0.01 7.23
C TYR A 151 -14.87 -0.77 8.52
N TYR A 152 -16.11 -0.58 8.98
CA TYR A 152 -16.62 -1.24 10.17
C TYR A 152 -17.08 -2.66 9.84
N GLY A 153 -16.67 -3.62 10.66
CA GLY A 153 -16.94 -5.04 10.44
C GLY A 153 -15.67 -5.79 10.05
N GLU A 154 -15.58 -6.25 8.82
CA GLU A 154 -14.44 -7.02 8.35
C GLU A 154 -13.38 -6.13 7.68
N GLU A 155 -12.11 -6.45 7.92
CA GLU A 155 -10.99 -5.84 7.21
C GLU A 155 -11.03 -6.23 5.73
N ASP A 156 -10.88 -5.26 4.83
CA ASP A 156 -10.60 -5.51 3.42
C ASP A 156 -9.14 -5.13 3.10
N ASN A 157 -8.32 -6.12 2.81
CA ASN A 157 -6.92 -5.94 2.40
C ASN A 157 -6.66 -6.62 1.05
N SER A 158 -7.63 -6.53 0.14
CA SER A 158 -7.65 -7.25 -1.12
C SER A 158 -6.98 -6.48 -2.27
N THR A 159 -6.58 -7.24 -3.28
CA THR A 159 -6.15 -6.70 -4.59
C THR A 159 -6.74 -7.56 -5.70
N VAL A 160 -7.35 -6.93 -6.70
CA VAL A 160 -7.91 -7.59 -7.87
C VAL A 160 -7.26 -7.02 -9.13
N LEU A 161 -6.72 -7.90 -9.96
CA LEU A 161 -6.09 -7.58 -11.24
C LEU A 161 -6.94 -8.15 -12.37
N TYR A 162 -7.20 -7.33 -13.37
CA TYR A 162 -7.97 -7.69 -14.56
C TYR A 162 -7.04 -7.73 -15.77
N GLY A 163 -6.81 -8.91 -16.28
CA GLY A 163 -5.95 -9.18 -17.43
C GLY A 163 -6.72 -9.57 -18.68
N THR A 164 -6.03 -9.74 -19.80
CA THR A 164 -6.61 -10.14 -21.10
C THR A 164 -7.05 -11.59 -21.13
N GLU A 165 -6.51 -12.44 -20.28
CA GLU A 165 -6.80 -13.88 -20.23
C GLU A 165 -7.52 -14.30 -18.93
N GLY A 166 -7.78 -13.35 -18.00
CA GLY A 166 -8.47 -13.67 -16.76
C GLY A 166 -8.36 -12.60 -15.68
N ILE A 167 -8.88 -12.94 -14.51
CA ILE A 167 -8.91 -12.11 -13.32
C ILE A 167 -8.12 -12.81 -12.22
N MET A 168 -7.25 -12.09 -11.53
CA MET A 168 -6.58 -12.57 -10.32
C MET A 168 -7.10 -11.78 -9.13
N LYS A 169 -7.59 -12.49 -8.12
CA LYS A 169 -8.02 -11.93 -6.84
C LYS A 169 -7.08 -12.40 -5.75
N ILE A 170 -6.53 -11.47 -5.00
CA ILE A 170 -5.57 -11.73 -3.92
C ILE A 170 -6.20 -11.27 -2.62
N TYR A 171 -6.30 -12.15 -1.63
CA TYR A 171 -6.94 -11.94 -0.33
C TYR A 171 -8.38 -11.41 -0.39
N SER A 172 -9.10 -11.67 -1.48
CA SER A 172 -10.54 -11.36 -1.60
C SER A 172 -11.44 -12.52 -1.17
N ASN A 173 -10.86 -13.68 -0.93
CA ASN A 173 -11.56 -14.89 -0.51
C ASN A 173 -11.03 -15.34 0.86
N PRO A 174 -11.88 -15.56 1.87
CA PRO A 174 -11.42 -15.96 3.20
C PRO A 174 -10.77 -17.35 3.25
N GLN A 175 -11.02 -18.22 2.25
CA GLN A 175 -10.50 -19.58 2.19
C GLN A 175 -9.20 -19.68 1.40
N PHE A 176 -9.05 -18.90 0.32
CA PHE A 176 -7.93 -18.98 -0.59
C PHE A 176 -7.24 -17.63 -0.74
N ALA A 177 -5.93 -17.62 -0.62
CA ALA A 177 -5.15 -16.38 -0.72
C ALA A 177 -5.10 -15.82 -2.15
N ILE A 178 -5.13 -16.69 -3.18
CA ILE A 178 -5.23 -16.28 -4.58
C ILE A 178 -6.31 -17.11 -5.29
N GLU A 179 -7.20 -16.43 -6.00
CA GLU A 179 -8.15 -17.01 -6.94
C GLU A 179 -7.89 -16.45 -8.34
N ILE A 180 -7.64 -17.31 -9.31
CA ILE A 180 -7.57 -16.94 -10.73
C ILE A 180 -8.82 -17.47 -11.40
N ILE A 181 -9.49 -16.63 -12.17
CA ILE A 181 -10.63 -16.99 -13.02
C ILE A 181 -10.22 -16.68 -14.45
N THR A 182 -10.03 -17.72 -15.25
CA THR A 182 -9.65 -17.55 -16.66
C THR A 182 -10.84 -17.05 -17.49
N LYS A 183 -10.57 -16.57 -18.71
CA LYS A 183 -11.62 -16.16 -19.65
C LYS A 183 -12.60 -17.29 -20.00
N ASP A 184 -12.17 -18.55 -19.88
CA ASP A 184 -13.01 -19.73 -20.13
C ASP A 184 -13.74 -20.18 -18.85
N ALA A 185 -13.78 -19.34 -17.82
CA ALA A 185 -14.42 -19.56 -16.53
C ALA A 185 -13.81 -20.69 -15.68
N GLU A 186 -12.62 -21.18 -16.02
CA GLU A 186 -11.89 -22.09 -15.16
C GLU A 186 -11.37 -21.35 -13.93
N LYS A 187 -11.33 -22.05 -12.79
CA LYS A 187 -10.84 -21.50 -11.52
C LYS A 187 -9.59 -22.22 -11.06
N VAL A 188 -8.56 -21.45 -10.73
CA VAL A 188 -7.36 -21.94 -10.06
C VAL A 188 -7.28 -21.27 -8.70
N LEU A 189 -7.18 -22.07 -7.65
CA LEU A 189 -7.20 -21.63 -6.26
C LEU A 189 -5.87 -21.98 -5.60
N TYR A 190 -5.29 -21.01 -4.87
CA TYR A 190 -4.06 -21.21 -4.11
C TYR A 190 -4.35 -21.05 -2.63
N ASP A 191 -4.20 -22.14 -1.90
CA ASP A 191 -4.20 -22.15 -0.43
C ASP A 191 -2.78 -21.82 0.05
N ILE A 192 -2.61 -20.60 0.48
CA ILE A 192 -1.36 -20.03 0.99
C ILE A 192 -1.69 -19.37 2.33
N ASP A 193 -0.69 -19.02 3.11
CA ASP A 193 -0.87 -18.31 4.38
C ASP A 193 -1.84 -17.13 4.25
N LYS A 194 -2.69 -16.96 5.23
CA LYS A 194 -3.55 -15.78 5.35
C LYS A 194 -2.68 -14.54 5.51
N ILE A 195 -3.16 -13.40 5.01
CA ILE A 195 -2.49 -12.15 5.29
C ILE A 195 -2.47 -11.92 6.80
N GLN A 196 -1.30 -11.56 7.32
CA GLN A 196 -1.17 -11.26 8.74
C GLN A 196 -1.48 -9.78 8.96
N THR A 197 -2.53 -9.54 9.72
CA THR A 197 -2.96 -8.20 10.13
C THR A 197 -2.52 -7.92 11.57
N ASN A 198 -2.80 -6.72 12.07
CA ASN A 198 -2.36 -6.28 13.40
C ASN A 198 -2.74 -7.24 14.53
N ASP A 199 -3.89 -7.89 14.46
CA ASP A 199 -4.39 -8.77 15.53
C ASP A 199 -3.66 -10.11 15.63
N ASN A 200 -3.03 -10.57 14.55
CA ASN A 200 -2.44 -11.91 14.47
C ASN A 200 -1.03 -11.94 13.88
N GLN A 201 -0.38 -10.77 13.75
CA GLN A 201 0.94 -10.70 13.16
C GLN A 201 2.02 -11.17 14.14
N THR A 202 2.49 -12.38 13.96
CA THR A 202 3.61 -12.94 14.74
C THR A 202 4.97 -12.72 14.06
N LYS A 203 5.00 -12.66 12.72
CA LYS A 203 6.25 -12.53 11.97
C LYS A 203 5.98 -11.92 10.58
N SER A 204 6.46 -10.72 10.34
CA SER A 204 6.37 -10.07 9.02
C SER A 204 7.47 -10.47 8.03
N GLY A 205 8.56 -11.07 8.51
CA GLY A 205 9.74 -11.39 7.73
C GLY A 205 10.68 -10.20 7.47
N ILE A 206 10.32 -8.98 7.85
CA ILE A 206 11.09 -7.75 7.60
C ILE A 206 12.48 -7.82 8.24
N ILE A 207 12.55 -8.20 9.52
CA ILE A 207 13.84 -8.26 10.24
C ILE A 207 14.75 -9.32 9.63
N ASP A 208 14.21 -10.51 9.33
CA ASP A 208 14.99 -11.58 8.70
C ASP A 208 15.54 -11.15 7.35
N ALA A 209 14.71 -10.54 6.50
CA ALA A 209 15.12 -10.05 5.19
C ALA A 209 16.21 -8.96 5.30
N PHE A 210 16.12 -8.09 6.31
CA PHE A 210 17.15 -7.07 6.54
C PHE A 210 18.47 -7.68 7.00
N VAL A 211 18.42 -8.60 7.96
CA VAL A 211 19.62 -9.33 8.43
C VAL A 211 20.27 -10.10 7.28
N GLU A 212 19.48 -10.78 6.45
CA GLU A 212 19.97 -11.50 5.29
C GLU A 212 20.70 -10.56 4.29
N SER A 213 20.11 -9.39 4.01
CA SER A 213 20.74 -8.37 3.17
C SER A 213 22.09 -7.91 3.72
N ILE A 214 22.20 -7.71 5.03
CA ILE A 214 23.45 -7.32 5.69
C ILE A 214 24.50 -8.44 5.59
N VAL A 215 24.09 -9.69 5.87
CA VAL A 215 25.01 -10.85 5.84
C VAL A 215 25.54 -11.12 4.43
N LYS A 216 24.65 -11.02 3.42
CA LYS A 216 25.03 -11.21 2.02
C LYS A 216 25.66 -9.96 1.38
N ASN A 217 25.63 -8.83 2.04
CA ASN A 217 26.00 -7.52 1.50
C ASN A 217 25.26 -7.18 0.19
N GLU A 218 23.95 -7.44 0.17
CA GLU A 218 23.07 -7.19 -0.97
C GLU A 218 22.03 -6.13 -0.63
N GLU A 219 21.62 -5.33 -1.63
CA GLU A 219 20.57 -4.32 -1.46
C GLU A 219 19.27 -4.98 -0.98
N PRO A 220 18.63 -4.44 0.10
CA PRO A 220 17.37 -4.98 0.58
C PRO A 220 16.27 -4.95 -0.49
N VAL A 221 15.48 -6.02 -0.59
CA VAL A 221 14.34 -6.12 -1.53
C VAL A 221 13.35 -4.96 -1.35
N ILE A 222 13.23 -4.45 -0.10
CA ILE A 222 12.38 -3.30 0.24
C ILE A 222 13.29 -2.13 0.64
N SER A 223 14.19 -1.75 -0.26
CA SER A 223 15.12 -0.65 0.01
C SER A 223 14.42 0.70 0.02
N GLY A 224 14.99 1.67 0.75
CA GLY A 224 14.50 3.04 0.75
C GLY A 224 14.35 3.61 -0.65
N LYS A 225 15.28 3.29 -1.56
CA LYS A 225 15.23 3.70 -2.96
C LYS A 225 14.01 3.09 -3.69
N SER A 226 13.74 1.80 -3.49
CA SER A 226 12.62 1.12 -4.16
C SER A 226 11.24 1.59 -3.69
N VAL A 227 11.14 2.05 -2.44
CA VAL A 227 9.87 2.53 -1.84
C VAL A 227 9.63 4.02 -2.11
N LEU A 228 10.66 4.79 -2.45
CA LEU A 228 10.53 6.23 -2.66
C LEU A 228 9.50 6.60 -3.74
N SER A 229 9.35 5.76 -4.78
CA SER A 229 8.32 5.94 -5.81
C SER A 229 6.89 5.88 -5.25
N ALA A 230 6.64 4.97 -4.30
CA ALA A 230 5.35 4.88 -3.62
C ALA A 230 5.08 6.10 -2.74
N MET A 231 6.10 6.61 -2.04
CA MET A 231 5.97 7.85 -1.27
C MET A 231 5.64 9.04 -2.17
N ARG A 232 6.29 9.17 -3.33
CA ARG A 232 5.96 10.22 -4.30
C ARG A 232 4.51 10.14 -4.77
N ALA A 233 3.99 8.93 -5.02
CA ALA A 233 2.59 8.73 -5.39
C ALA A 233 1.61 9.10 -4.27
N VAL A 234 1.93 8.77 -3.01
CA VAL A 234 1.15 9.16 -1.83
C VAL A 234 1.07 10.69 -1.73
N PHE A 235 2.20 11.40 -1.79
CA PHE A 235 2.22 12.86 -1.70
C PHE A 235 1.52 13.53 -2.90
N ALA A 236 1.69 13.00 -4.11
CA ALA A 236 0.96 13.46 -5.28
C ALA A 236 -0.56 13.27 -5.15
N SER A 237 -1.00 12.18 -4.50
CA SER A 237 -2.43 11.93 -4.25
C SER A 237 -3.02 12.94 -3.26
N ILE A 238 -2.28 13.31 -2.23
CA ILE A 238 -2.68 14.37 -1.30
C ILE A 238 -2.77 15.71 -2.04
N GLU A 239 -1.76 16.06 -2.83
CA GLU A 239 -1.76 17.27 -3.67
C GLU A 239 -2.94 17.26 -4.65
N ALA A 240 -3.24 16.13 -5.32
CA ALA A 240 -4.36 15.98 -6.23
C ALA A 240 -5.72 16.19 -5.54
N SER A 241 -5.86 15.73 -4.30
CA SER A 241 -7.05 15.96 -3.49
C SER A 241 -7.21 17.43 -3.10
N GLU A 242 -6.12 18.10 -2.72
CA GLU A 242 -6.13 19.51 -2.32
C GLU A 242 -6.43 20.44 -3.49
N CYS A 243 -5.86 20.18 -4.67
CA CYS A 243 -6.02 21.04 -5.86
C CYS A 243 -7.22 20.66 -6.76
N GLY A 244 -7.83 19.48 -6.55
CA GLY A 244 -9.02 19.02 -7.27
C GLY A 244 -8.77 18.59 -8.72
N HIS A 245 -7.51 18.40 -9.13
CA HIS A 245 -7.16 17.97 -10.49
C HIS A 245 -6.08 16.87 -10.48
N THR A 246 -5.82 16.26 -11.64
CA THR A 246 -4.80 15.22 -11.80
C THR A 246 -3.41 15.80 -11.59
N VAL A 247 -2.59 15.13 -10.78
CA VAL A 247 -1.18 15.46 -10.53
C VAL A 247 -0.28 14.42 -11.18
N LYS A 248 0.69 14.88 -11.98
CA LYS A 248 1.75 14.05 -12.55
C LYS A 248 2.90 13.91 -11.58
N ILE A 249 3.40 12.68 -11.44
CA ILE A 249 4.48 12.35 -10.52
C ILE A 249 5.81 12.53 -11.24
N ARG A 250 6.65 13.42 -10.70
CA ARG A 250 8.04 13.57 -11.17
C ARG A 250 8.86 12.40 -10.62
N GLN A 251 9.56 11.72 -11.51
CA GLN A 251 10.47 10.62 -11.14
C GLN A 251 11.78 11.15 -10.55
#